data_57991e4dd2f0c7432675a42e91715573
#
_entry.id   57991e4dd2f0c7432675a42e91715573
#
_cell.length_a   1.000
_cell.length_b   1.000
_cell.length_c   1.000
_cell.angle_alpha   90.00
_cell.angle_beta   90.00
_cell.angle_gamma   90.00
#
_symmetry.space_group_name_H-M   'P 1'
#
loop_
_entity.id
_entity.type
_entity.pdbx_description
1 polymer ?
#
loop_
_entity_poly.entity_id
_entity_poly.type
_entity_poly.pdbx_seq_one_letter_code
_entity_poly.pdbx_strand_id
1 'polypeptide(L)'
;MLLMQLGEVIFGGVGCGLYGMLAFDILAVFIAGLMVGRTPEFLGKKIEPYEMKWSVLVCLATPIAILVGSGLAAVVPSVMDSLNNGGAHGFSEMLYAYSSCGGNNGSAFAGFNGNTVFLNVSLGLMMLFARFLPIIGTLAIAGSLAGKKKIATTAGTLSTTNGMFVFLLIVVVLLIGALSFFPALALGPLAEFFGSIA
;
A
#
# COMPACT_ATOMS: atom_id res chain seq x y z
N MET A 1 5.67 10.45 9.18
CA MET A 1 5.85 9.07 8.77
C MET A 1 4.53 8.27 8.83
N LEU A 2 4.01 7.94 10.00
CA LEU A 2 2.80 7.11 10.14
C LEU A 2 1.62 7.55 9.27
N LEU A 3 1.26 8.83 9.30
CA LEU A 3 0.15 9.34 8.49
C LEU A 3 0.42 9.28 6.98
N MET A 4 1.68 9.41 6.55
CA MET A 4 2.07 9.26 5.15
C MET A 4 1.87 7.82 4.68
N GLN A 5 2.33 6.84 5.47
CA GLN A 5 2.19 5.42 5.16
C GLN A 5 0.74 4.93 5.28
N LEU A 6 0.01 5.43 6.29
CA LEU A 6 -1.42 5.12 6.42
C LEU A 6 -2.22 5.70 5.25
N GLY A 7 -1.91 6.91 4.82
CA GLY A 7 -2.54 7.54 3.65
C GLY A 7 -2.29 6.79 2.34
N GLU A 8 -1.17 6.08 2.24
CA GLU A 8 -0.89 5.21 1.10
C GLU A 8 -1.79 3.96 1.07
N VAL A 9 -2.09 3.39 2.23
CA VAL A 9 -2.98 2.23 2.36
C VAL A 9 -4.44 2.66 2.21
N ILE A 10 -4.86 3.70 2.94
CA ILE A 10 -6.21 4.26 2.89
C ILE A 10 -6.21 5.35 1.81
N PHE A 11 -7.08 5.24 0.84
CA PHE A 11 -7.20 6.08 -0.34
C PHE A 11 -6.02 6.01 -1.34
N GLY A 12 -4.88 5.39 -1.02
CA GLY A 12 -3.84 5.00 -1.99
C GLY A 12 -3.09 6.15 -2.66
N GLY A 13 -2.82 7.27 -1.96
CA GLY A 13 -2.12 8.42 -2.49
C GLY A 13 -2.96 9.35 -3.36
N VAL A 14 -2.34 10.42 -3.88
CA VAL A 14 -3.04 11.47 -4.63
C VAL A 14 -3.62 10.94 -5.95
N GLY A 15 -4.94 11.02 -6.10
CA GLY A 15 -5.67 10.57 -7.29
C GLY A 15 -5.92 9.06 -7.38
N CYS A 16 -5.53 8.29 -6.35
CA CYS A 16 -5.69 6.82 -6.31
C CYS A 16 -6.84 6.34 -5.42
N GLY A 17 -7.49 7.26 -4.68
CA GLY A 17 -8.41 6.95 -3.59
C GLY A 17 -9.53 5.99 -3.93
N LEU A 18 -10.23 6.22 -5.03
CA LEU A 18 -11.38 5.41 -5.38
C LEU A 18 -10.99 3.98 -5.75
N TYR A 19 -10.04 3.82 -6.65
CA TYR A 19 -9.68 2.47 -7.11
C TYR A 19 -8.86 1.69 -6.09
N GLY A 20 -8.09 2.35 -5.23
CA GLY A 20 -7.44 1.72 -4.09
C GLY A 20 -8.46 1.14 -3.12
N MET A 21 -9.48 1.91 -2.73
CA MET A 21 -10.58 1.43 -1.89
C MET A 21 -11.33 0.25 -2.51
N LEU A 22 -11.62 0.29 -3.81
CA LEU A 22 -12.29 -0.82 -4.50
C LEU A 22 -11.47 -2.13 -4.43
N ALA A 23 -10.14 -2.04 -4.52
CA ALA A 23 -9.28 -3.20 -4.35
C ALA A 23 -9.35 -3.77 -2.92
N PHE A 24 -9.38 -2.90 -1.89
CA PHE A 24 -9.58 -3.32 -0.50
C PHE A 24 -10.98 -3.88 -0.25
N ASP A 25 -12.02 -3.32 -0.86
CA ASP A 25 -13.39 -3.85 -0.79
C ASP A 25 -13.45 -5.29 -1.33
N ILE A 26 -12.86 -5.54 -2.48
CA ILE A 26 -12.81 -6.87 -3.08
C ILE A 26 -12.04 -7.85 -2.18
N LEU A 27 -10.91 -7.41 -1.63
CA LEU A 27 -10.12 -8.22 -0.71
C LEU A 27 -10.90 -8.54 0.58
N ALA A 28 -11.58 -7.55 1.18
CA ALA A 28 -12.39 -7.71 2.37
C ALA A 28 -13.58 -8.68 2.12
N VAL A 29 -14.28 -8.53 1.00
CA VAL A 29 -15.38 -9.44 0.61
C VAL A 29 -14.88 -10.86 0.43
N PHE A 30 -13.71 -11.04 -0.18
CA PHE A 30 -13.13 -12.37 -0.39
C PHE A 30 -12.72 -13.03 0.93
N ILE A 31 -12.03 -12.30 1.81
CA ILE A 31 -11.62 -12.80 3.14
C ILE A 31 -12.87 -13.17 3.96
N ALA A 32 -13.85 -12.28 4.03
CA ALA A 32 -15.07 -12.51 4.77
C ALA A 32 -15.87 -13.69 4.19
N GLY A 33 -15.96 -13.79 2.87
CA GLY A 33 -16.62 -14.90 2.19
C GLY A 33 -16.01 -16.25 2.56
N LEU A 34 -14.68 -16.33 2.51
CA LEU A 34 -13.96 -17.55 2.90
C LEU A 34 -14.13 -17.91 4.38
N MET A 35 -14.07 -16.92 5.28
CA MET A 35 -14.22 -17.15 6.72
C MET A 35 -15.62 -17.68 7.10
N VAL A 36 -16.65 -17.26 6.38
CA VAL A 36 -18.05 -17.64 6.66
C VAL A 36 -18.51 -18.81 5.77
N GLY A 37 -17.66 -19.29 4.87
CA GLY A 37 -18.01 -20.36 3.92
C GLY A 37 -19.01 -19.93 2.85
N ARG A 38 -19.04 -18.63 2.52
CA ARG A 38 -19.94 -18.05 1.51
C ARG A 38 -19.20 -17.73 0.23
N THR A 39 -19.89 -17.72 -0.90
CA THR A 39 -19.32 -17.29 -2.17
C THR A 39 -19.03 -15.79 -2.12
N PRO A 40 -17.79 -15.34 -2.36
CA PRO A 40 -17.48 -13.92 -2.37
C PRO A 40 -18.10 -13.26 -3.62
N GLU A 41 -18.95 -12.28 -3.39
CA GLU A 41 -19.65 -11.52 -4.43
C GLU A 41 -19.49 -10.02 -4.20
N PHE A 42 -19.16 -9.28 -5.23
CA PHE A 42 -19.07 -7.83 -5.20
C PHE A 42 -19.96 -7.22 -6.30
N LEU A 43 -20.85 -6.31 -5.93
CA LEU A 43 -21.83 -5.68 -6.82
C LEU A 43 -22.68 -6.70 -7.61
N GLY A 44 -23.02 -7.84 -6.99
CA GLY A 44 -23.79 -8.92 -7.59
C GLY A 44 -23.01 -9.74 -8.62
N LYS A 45 -21.70 -9.70 -8.60
CA LYS A 45 -20.82 -10.47 -9.46
C LYS A 45 -19.85 -11.30 -8.63
N LYS A 46 -19.65 -12.57 -9.02
CA LYS A 46 -18.75 -13.48 -8.32
C LYS A 46 -17.30 -13.05 -8.47
N ILE A 47 -16.60 -12.97 -7.35
CA ILE A 47 -15.15 -12.75 -7.32
C ILE A 47 -14.44 -14.09 -7.45
N GLU A 48 -13.56 -14.19 -8.43
CA GLU A 48 -12.79 -15.38 -8.76
C GLU A 48 -11.28 -15.15 -8.57
N PRO A 49 -10.44 -16.18 -8.66
CA PRO A 49 -8.99 -16.03 -8.44
C PRO A 49 -8.31 -14.96 -9.29
N TYR A 50 -8.85 -14.66 -10.46
CA TYR A 50 -8.29 -13.63 -11.34
C TYR A 50 -8.42 -12.21 -10.72
N GLU A 51 -9.63 -11.83 -10.30
CA GLU A 51 -9.86 -10.53 -9.64
C GLU A 51 -9.08 -10.46 -8.33
N MET A 52 -9.03 -11.57 -7.61
CA MET A 52 -8.32 -11.63 -6.34
C MET A 52 -6.82 -11.43 -6.51
N LYS A 53 -6.21 -12.06 -7.52
CA LYS A 53 -4.79 -11.87 -7.87
C LYS A 53 -4.48 -10.40 -8.15
N TRP A 54 -5.30 -9.74 -8.96
CA TRP A 54 -5.11 -8.32 -9.26
C TRP A 54 -5.36 -7.41 -8.06
N SER A 55 -6.37 -7.71 -7.23
CA SER A 55 -6.65 -6.96 -6.00
C SER A 55 -5.47 -7.00 -5.03
N VAL A 56 -4.92 -8.19 -4.78
CA VAL A 56 -3.72 -8.36 -3.93
C VAL A 56 -2.52 -7.61 -4.53
N LEU A 57 -2.32 -7.70 -5.85
CA LEU A 57 -1.22 -7.01 -6.52
C LEU A 57 -1.35 -5.48 -6.37
N VAL A 58 -2.55 -4.93 -6.54
CA VAL A 58 -2.83 -3.50 -6.33
C VAL A 58 -2.51 -3.07 -4.91
N CYS A 59 -2.94 -3.84 -3.91
CA CYS A 59 -2.68 -3.52 -2.50
C CYS A 59 -1.20 -3.62 -2.11
N LEU A 60 -0.42 -4.51 -2.75
CA LEU A 60 0.98 -4.74 -2.40
C LEU A 60 1.98 -3.96 -3.27
N ALA A 61 1.56 -3.43 -4.42
CA ALA A 61 2.44 -2.77 -5.37
C ALA A 61 3.26 -1.64 -4.74
N THR A 62 2.58 -0.69 -4.10
CA THR A 62 3.21 0.47 -3.49
C THR A 62 4.05 0.12 -2.26
N PRO A 63 3.57 -0.69 -1.28
CA PRO A 63 4.40 -1.15 -0.19
C PRO A 63 5.70 -1.85 -0.63
N ILE A 64 5.61 -2.72 -1.63
CA ILE A 64 6.80 -3.41 -2.17
C ILE A 64 7.78 -2.39 -2.77
N ALA A 65 7.30 -1.46 -3.58
CA ALA A 65 8.14 -0.44 -4.20
C ALA A 65 8.85 0.43 -3.14
N ILE A 66 8.13 0.86 -2.10
CA ILE A 66 8.66 1.67 -1.00
C ILE A 66 9.73 0.90 -0.23
N LEU A 67 9.44 -0.32 0.20
CA LEU A 67 10.33 -1.11 1.04
C LEU A 67 11.58 -1.57 0.28
N VAL A 68 11.42 -2.03 -0.95
CA VAL A 68 12.56 -2.42 -1.80
C VAL A 68 13.40 -1.19 -2.17
N GLY A 69 12.76 -0.09 -2.57
CA GLY A 69 13.46 1.14 -2.92
C GLY A 69 14.25 1.72 -1.76
N SER A 70 13.63 1.85 -0.58
CA SER A 70 14.32 2.33 0.62
C SER A 70 15.40 1.37 1.11
N GLY A 71 15.19 0.06 1.02
CA GLY A 71 16.20 -0.94 1.35
C GLY A 71 17.43 -0.88 0.43
N LEU A 72 17.23 -0.72 -0.87
CA LEU A 72 18.35 -0.51 -1.83
C LEU A 72 19.07 0.81 -1.58
N ALA A 73 18.34 1.88 -1.31
CA ALA A 73 18.91 3.19 -1.01
C ALA A 73 19.77 3.18 0.26
N ALA A 74 19.41 2.38 1.25
CA ALA A 74 20.13 2.27 2.52
C ALA A 74 21.58 1.73 2.39
N VAL A 75 21.90 1.06 1.28
CA VAL A 75 23.25 0.52 1.03
C VAL A 75 24.06 1.36 0.05
N VAL A 76 23.52 2.45 -0.47
CA VAL A 76 24.18 3.31 -1.46
C VAL A 76 24.87 4.49 -0.78
N PRO A 77 26.21 4.61 -0.84
CA PRO A 77 26.95 5.68 -0.15
C PRO A 77 26.45 7.10 -0.50
N SER A 78 26.19 7.38 -1.77
CA SER A 78 25.71 8.70 -2.21
C SER A 78 24.36 9.11 -1.62
N VAL A 79 23.55 8.16 -1.14
CA VAL A 79 22.31 8.44 -0.44
C VAL A 79 22.60 8.84 1.01
N MET A 80 23.60 8.22 1.64
CA MET A 80 24.00 8.58 3.01
C MET A 80 24.46 10.04 3.09
N ASP A 81 25.17 10.51 2.08
CA ASP A 81 25.61 11.91 1.97
C ASP A 81 24.45 12.88 1.70
N SER A 82 23.29 12.37 1.29
CA SER A 82 22.09 13.14 1.00
C SER A 82 21.18 13.34 2.21
N LEU A 83 21.42 12.59 3.30
CA LEU A 83 20.62 12.64 4.52
C LEU A 83 21.09 13.81 5.42
N ASN A 84 20.13 14.48 6.05
CA ASN A 84 20.42 15.51 7.04
C ASN A 84 20.82 14.90 8.39
N ASN A 85 20.31 13.71 8.69
CA ASN A 85 20.59 12.99 9.94
C ASN A 85 21.33 11.69 9.65
N GLY A 86 22.26 11.32 10.54
CA GLY A 86 22.98 10.06 10.44
C GLY A 86 22.30 8.89 11.12
N GLY A 87 22.79 7.69 10.89
CA GLY A 87 22.38 6.47 11.60
C GLY A 87 20.90 6.11 11.45
N ALA A 88 20.31 5.64 12.54
CA ALA A 88 18.92 5.17 12.58
C ALA A 88 17.90 6.28 12.23
N HIS A 89 18.18 7.51 12.59
CA HIS A 89 17.34 8.66 12.24
C HIS A 89 17.36 8.95 10.74
N GLY A 90 18.52 8.85 10.09
CA GLY A 90 18.66 8.97 8.65
C GLY A 90 17.89 7.88 7.88
N PHE A 91 17.83 6.66 8.41
CA PHE A 91 16.97 5.63 7.84
C PHE A 91 15.49 6.04 7.80
N SER A 92 14.98 6.63 8.89
CA SER A 92 13.59 7.13 8.94
C SER A 92 13.37 8.27 7.95
N GLU A 93 14.34 9.16 7.76
CA GLU A 93 14.31 10.25 6.80
C GLU A 93 14.20 9.74 5.37
N MET A 94 15.03 8.77 5.00
CA MET A 94 15.02 8.12 3.70
C MET A 94 13.72 7.34 3.46
N LEU A 95 13.28 6.52 4.43
CA LEU A 95 12.01 5.78 4.35
C LEU A 95 10.82 6.72 4.14
N TYR A 96 10.85 7.91 4.76
CA TYR A 96 9.85 8.94 4.52
C TYR A 96 9.85 9.42 3.06
N ALA A 97 11.01 9.72 2.49
CA ALA A 97 11.11 10.19 1.11
C ALA A 97 10.54 9.14 0.12
N TYR A 98 10.87 7.86 0.31
CA TYR A 98 10.32 6.77 -0.49
C TYR A 98 8.81 6.58 -0.27
N SER A 99 8.32 6.67 0.97
CA SER A 99 6.88 6.58 1.27
C SER A 99 6.10 7.73 0.62
N SER A 100 6.64 8.95 0.68
CA SER A 100 6.03 10.12 0.08
C SER A 100 5.99 10.03 -1.46
N CYS A 101 7.08 9.60 -2.07
CA CYS A 101 7.12 9.40 -3.53
C CYS A 101 6.22 8.24 -3.97
N GLY A 102 6.12 7.15 -3.19
CA GLY A 102 5.18 6.05 -3.44
C GLY A 102 3.73 6.51 -3.46
N GLY A 103 3.35 7.36 -2.49
CA GLY A 103 2.06 8.05 -2.47
C GLY A 103 1.91 9.15 -3.53
N ASN A 104 2.91 9.34 -4.39
CA ASN A 104 2.96 10.41 -5.41
C ASN A 104 2.78 11.83 -4.84
N ASN A 105 3.25 12.04 -3.61
CA ASN A 105 3.23 13.32 -2.91
C ASN A 105 4.52 14.13 -3.16
N GLY A 106 5.71 13.53 -2.93
CA GLY A 106 7.01 14.13 -3.16
C GLY A 106 7.54 14.99 -2.01
N SER A 107 6.89 15.04 -0.85
CA SER A 107 7.43 15.70 0.34
C SER A 107 8.59 14.92 0.94
N ALA A 108 9.53 15.62 1.57
CA ALA A 108 10.65 15.05 2.30
C ALA A 108 10.88 15.83 3.60
N PHE A 109 11.68 15.27 4.52
CA PHE A 109 12.10 16.01 5.70
C PHE A 109 13.04 17.17 5.33
N ALA A 110 13.01 18.24 6.12
CA ALA A 110 13.88 19.39 5.93
C ALA A 110 15.35 18.96 5.95
N GLY A 111 16.12 19.44 4.98
CA GLY A 111 17.53 19.09 4.83
C GLY A 111 17.82 17.84 3.98
N PHE A 112 16.82 17.04 3.65
CA PHE A 112 17.02 15.92 2.71
C PHE A 112 17.35 16.42 1.30
N ASN A 113 18.52 16.01 0.78
CA ASN A 113 18.92 16.34 -0.58
C ASN A 113 18.57 15.22 -1.56
N GLY A 114 17.39 15.32 -2.18
CA GLY A 114 16.95 14.35 -3.22
C GLY A 114 17.70 14.46 -4.55
N ASN A 115 18.52 15.48 -4.77
CA ASN A 115 19.15 15.76 -6.06
C ASN A 115 20.45 14.98 -6.26
N THR A 116 20.39 13.68 -6.22
CA THR A 116 21.46 12.78 -6.66
C THR A 116 20.99 11.91 -7.82
N VAL A 117 21.93 11.45 -8.66
CA VAL A 117 21.57 10.62 -9.83
C VAL A 117 20.80 9.38 -9.39
N PHE A 118 21.25 8.72 -8.33
CA PHE A 118 20.58 7.52 -7.82
C PHE A 118 19.16 7.82 -7.33
N LEU A 119 18.97 8.84 -6.49
CA LEU A 119 17.65 9.19 -5.95
C LEU A 119 16.71 9.67 -7.06
N ASN A 120 17.17 10.51 -7.98
CA ASN A 120 16.37 10.98 -9.11
C ASN A 120 15.82 9.82 -9.94
N VAL A 121 16.64 8.82 -10.25
CA VAL A 121 16.23 7.66 -11.04
C VAL A 121 15.38 6.70 -10.22
N SER A 122 15.80 6.32 -9.01
CA SER A 122 15.11 5.33 -8.19
C SER A 122 13.73 5.82 -7.71
N LEU A 123 13.63 7.06 -7.25
CA LEU A 123 12.35 7.66 -6.85
C LEU A 123 11.42 7.85 -8.06
N GLY A 124 11.97 8.24 -9.22
CA GLY A 124 11.19 8.35 -10.45
C GLY A 124 10.62 7.00 -10.91
N LEU A 125 11.42 5.95 -10.95
CA LEU A 125 10.97 4.59 -11.29
C LEU A 125 9.94 4.07 -10.28
N MET A 126 10.17 4.32 -8.99
CA MET A 126 9.24 3.94 -7.96
C MET A 126 7.88 4.65 -8.12
N MET A 127 7.86 5.97 -8.40
CA MET A 127 6.63 6.71 -8.66
C MET A 127 5.86 6.13 -9.86
N LEU A 128 6.55 5.80 -10.94
CA LEU A 128 5.92 5.17 -12.11
C LEU A 128 5.29 3.82 -11.74
N PHE A 129 6.03 2.96 -11.05
CA PHE A 129 5.55 1.65 -10.64
C PHE A 129 4.36 1.75 -9.69
N ALA A 130 4.47 2.58 -8.64
CA ALA A 130 3.43 2.77 -7.64
C ALA A 130 2.15 3.42 -8.21
N ARG A 131 2.26 4.19 -9.30
CA ARG A 131 1.10 4.80 -9.96
C ARG A 131 0.46 3.88 -10.97
N PHE A 132 1.22 3.34 -11.90
CA PHE A 132 0.65 2.66 -13.07
C PHE A 132 0.23 1.22 -12.77
N LEU A 133 0.92 0.50 -11.89
CA LEU A 133 0.55 -0.88 -11.57
C LEU A 133 -0.83 -0.99 -10.91
N PRO A 134 -1.19 -0.16 -9.91
CA PRO A 134 -2.55 -0.12 -9.38
C PRO A 134 -3.62 0.25 -10.42
N ILE A 135 -3.33 1.19 -11.31
CA ILE A 135 -4.26 1.56 -12.40
C ILE A 135 -4.52 0.38 -13.31
N ILE A 136 -3.46 -0.27 -13.79
CA ILE A 136 -3.55 -1.45 -14.68
C ILE A 136 -4.32 -2.57 -13.98
N GLY A 137 -3.99 -2.85 -12.72
CA GLY A 137 -4.67 -3.89 -11.93
C GLY A 137 -6.16 -3.63 -11.76
N THR A 138 -6.53 -2.39 -11.45
CA THR A 138 -7.93 -2.00 -11.28
C THR A 138 -8.70 -2.07 -12.60
N LEU A 139 -8.09 -1.64 -13.71
CA LEU A 139 -8.69 -1.78 -15.04
C LEU A 139 -8.86 -3.25 -15.44
N ALA A 140 -7.90 -4.11 -15.10
CA ALA A 140 -8.01 -5.56 -15.33
C ALA A 140 -9.18 -6.18 -14.55
N ILE A 141 -9.36 -5.78 -13.26
CA ILE A 141 -10.50 -6.18 -12.43
C ILE A 141 -11.81 -5.69 -13.06
N ALA A 142 -11.88 -4.41 -13.41
CA ALA A 142 -13.07 -3.81 -14.01
C ALA A 142 -13.46 -4.50 -15.32
N GLY A 143 -12.48 -4.75 -16.18
CA GLY A 143 -12.70 -5.47 -17.45
C GLY A 143 -13.24 -6.88 -17.25
N SER A 144 -12.67 -7.65 -16.31
CA SER A 144 -13.17 -8.98 -15.97
C SER A 144 -14.58 -8.93 -15.41
N LEU A 145 -14.83 -8.05 -14.43
CA LEU A 145 -16.16 -7.91 -13.84
C LEU A 145 -17.21 -7.41 -14.86
N ALA A 146 -16.82 -6.58 -15.83
CA ALA A 146 -17.74 -6.11 -16.86
C ALA A 146 -18.32 -7.27 -17.70
N GLY A 147 -17.50 -8.26 -18.01
CA GLY A 147 -17.92 -9.46 -18.77
C GLY A 147 -18.76 -10.47 -17.99
N LYS A 148 -18.81 -10.38 -16.64
CA LYS A 148 -19.55 -11.33 -15.80
C LYS A 148 -21.03 -10.97 -15.70
N LYS A 149 -21.89 -12.01 -15.70
CA LYS A 149 -23.34 -11.85 -15.45
C LYS A 149 -23.59 -11.55 -13.96
N LYS A 150 -24.64 -10.76 -13.70
CA LYS A 150 -25.13 -10.56 -12.33
C LYS A 150 -25.75 -11.86 -11.80
N ILE A 151 -25.46 -12.17 -10.56
CA ILE A 151 -26.01 -13.31 -9.82
C ILE A 151 -27.12 -12.79 -8.92
N ALA A 152 -28.20 -13.55 -8.78
CA ALA A 152 -29.26 -13.24 -7.84
C ALA A 152 -28.75 -13.35 -6.40
N THR A 153 -29.07 -12.37 -5.58
CA THR A 153 -28.75 -12.40 -4.16
C THR A 153 -29.44 -13.58 -3.47
N THR A 154 -28.68 -14.38 -2.75
CA THR A 154 -29.17 -15.53 -1.99
C THR A 154 -28.93 -15.33 -0.50
N ALA A 155 -29.47 -16.19 0.35
CA ALA A 155 -29.16 -16.19 1.79
C ALA A 155 -27.64 -16.39 2.07
N GLY A 156 -26.89 -16.91 1.09
CA GLY A 156 -25.44 -17.07 1.13
C GLY A 156 -24.64 -15.83 0.70
N THR A 157 -25.28 -14.79 0.17
CA THR A 157 -24.59 -13.56 -0.26
C THR A 157 -24.21 -12.72 0.96
N LEU A 158 -22.95 -12.30 1.06
CA LEU A 158 -22.48 -11.39 2.09
C LEU A 158 -23.01 -9.98 1.80
N SER A 159 -23.72 -9.39 2.76
CA SER A 159 -24.16 -7.98 2.62
C SER A 159 -22.97 -7.05 2.75
N THR A 160 -22.75 -6.21 1.74
CA THR A 160 -21.69 -5.17 1.71
C THR A 160 -22.21 -3.79 2.13
N THR A 161 -23.49 -3.68 2.52
CA THR A 161 -24.15 -2.40 2.86
C THR A 161 -24.42 -2.22 4.35
N ASN A 162 -24.00 -3.16 5.18
CA ASN A 162 -24.23 -3.13 6.62
C ASN A 162 -22.99 -2.62 7.39
N GLY A 163 -23.22 -2.17 8.64
CA GLY A 163 -22.15 -1.66 9.51
C GLY A 163 -21.07 -2.71 9.84
N MET A 164 -21.42 -4.00 9.84
CA MET A 164 -20.46 -5.09 10.04
C MET A 164 -19.43 -5.14 8.90
N PHE A 165 -19.85 -4.96 7.66
CA PHE A 165 -18.94 -4.92 6.52
C PHE A 165 -18.01 -3.71 6.57
N VAL A 166 -18.53 -2.53 6.94
CA VAL A 166 -17.72 -1.32 7.11
C VAL A 166 -16.66 -1.54 8.20
N PHE A 167 -17.04 -2.12 9.34
CA PHE A 167 -16.09 -2.46 10.40
C PHE A 167 -15.01 -3.44 9.91
N LEU A 168 -15.41 -4.49 9.21
CA LEU A 168 -14.47 -5.46 8.63
C LEU A 168 -13.50 -4.80 7.64
N LEU A 169 -13.99 -3.94 6.77
CA LEU A 169 -13.17 -3.20 5.81
C LEU A 169 -12.13 -2.35 6.53
N ILE A 170 -12.53 -1.60 7.56
CA ILE A 170 -11.60 -0.80 8.37
C ILE A 170 -10.53 -1.70 9.00
N VAL A 171 -10.91 -2.83 9.59
CA VAL A 171 -9.96 -3.78 10.19
C VAL A 171 -8.99 -4.33 9.14
N VAL A 172 -9.47 -4.72 7.96
CA VAL A 172 -8.61 -5.23 6.88
C VAL A 172 -7.62 -4.16 6.41
N VAL A 173 -8.06 -2.92 6.21
CA VAL A 173 -7.20 -1.80 5.80
C VAL A 173 -6.12 -1.54 6.85
N LEU A 174 -6.48 -1.44 8.13
CA LEU A 174 -5.54 -1.21 9.22
C LEU A 174 -4.55 -2.37 9.39
N LEU A 175 -5.02 -3.60 9.27
CA LEU A 175 -4.19 -4.80 9.41
C LEU A 175 -3.17 -4.89 8.27
N ILE A 176 -3.59 -4.69 7.03
CA ILE A 176 -2.68 -4.71 5.88
C ILE A 176 -1.68 -3.56 5.97
N GLY A 177 -2.13 -2.35 6.34
CA GLY A 177 -1.25 -1.20 6.54
C GLY A 177 -0.21 -1.45 7.64
N ALA A 178 -0.63 -2.01 8.78
CA ALA A 178 0.27 -2.36 9.85
C ALA A 178 1.29 -3.43 9.42
N LEU A 179 0.85 -4.51 8.79
CA LEU A 179 1.75 -5.57 8.33
C LEU A 179 2.73 -5.08 7.26
N SER A 180 2.30 -4.16 6.39
CA SER A 180 3.13 -3.65 5.30
C SER A 180 4.22 -2.68 5.78
N PHE A 181 3.90 -1.77 6.70
CA PHE A 181 4.78 -0.65 7.03
C PHE A 181 5.29 -0.61 8.45
N PHE A 182 4.56 -1.17 9.42
CA PHE A 182 4.94 -1.06 10.83
C PHE A 182 6.33 -1.61 11.14
N PRO A 183 6.78 -2.75 10.60
CA PRO A 183 8.15 -3.23 10.85
C PRO A 183 9.21 -2.23 10.42
N ALA A 184 9.10 -1.68 9.20
CA ALA A 184 10.05 -0.69 8.70
C ALA A 184 9.98 0.65 9.46
N LEU A 185 8.77 1.08 9.83
CA LEU A 185 8.54 2.29 10.63
C LEU A 185 9.20 2.19 12.01
N ALA A 186 9.18 1.01 12.62
CA ALA A 186 9.73 0.77 13.95
C ALA A 186 11.25 0.62 13.97
N LEU A 187 11.89 0.25 12.84
CA LEU A 187 13.33 -0.04 12.81
C LEU A 187 14.20 1.14 13.25
N GLY A 188 13.96 2.34 12.73
CA GLY A 188 14.73 3.54 13.11
C GLY A 188 14.61 3.83 14.61
N PRO A 189 13.41 4.08 15.15
CA PRO A 189 13.21 4.36 16.58
C PRO A 189 13.72 3.26 17.50
N LEU A 190 13.57 1.98 17.16
CA LEU A 190 14.08 0.88 17.97
C LEU A 190 15.62 0.83 17.96
N ALA A 191 16.25 0.99 16.80
CA ALA A 191 17.71 1.01 16.71
C ALA A 191 18.29 2.19 17.49
N GLU A 192 17.64 3.35 17.45
CA GLU A 192 18.05 4.54 18.20
C GLU A 192 17.89 4.32 19.72
N PHE A 193 16.75 3.74 20.14
CA PHE A 193 16.50 3.41 21.55
C PHE A 193 17.56 2.43 22.09
N PHE A 194 17.82 1.33 21.41
CA PHE A 194 18.82 0.36 21.87
C PHE A 194 20.25 0.91 21.80
N GLY A 195 20.56 1.74 20.82
CA GLY A 195 21.85 2.43 20.73
C GLY A 195 22.09 3.47 21.83
N SER A 196 21.03 4.02 22.42
CA SER A 196 21.13 4.96 23.54
C SER A 196 21.32 4.29 24.91
N ILE A 197 21.08 2.98 24.99
CA ILE A 197 21.19 2.19 26.25
C ILE A 197 22.53 1.44 26.30
N ALA A 198 23.14 1.19 25.13
CA ALA A 198 24.43 0.50 24.98
C ALA A 198 25.61 1.46 25.18
#